data_51c0946267f38418cccd865d8fbf24e7
#
_entry.id   51c0946267f38418cccd865d8fbf24e7
#
_cell.length_a   1.000
_cell.length_b   1.000
_cell.length_c   1.000
_cell.angle_alpha   90.00
_cell.angle_beta   90.00
_cell.angle_gamma   90.00
#
_symmetry.space_group_name_H-M   'P 1'
#
loop_
_entity.id
_entity.type
_entity.pdbx_description
1 polymer ?
#
loop_
_entity_poly.entity_id
_entity_poly.type
_entity_poly.pdbx_seq_one_letter_code
_entity_poly.pdbx_strand_id
1 'polypeptide(L)'
;MSVTESVIQSSARTVFRGRAVCLISGGMDSPVALWLTIKAGIAPIAVFFDSYPLADRRGREIALLSIKKVRDYLGAPPIKTYVVGHSPDLSEIVTSCQRNLACVISRRMMFRVASEIAHREMADCIVAGDVVGQKASQTLHNLFVTDATTDGLPIIRPLVGMNKDEIERLAKTIGTFELSTSPGVAACGIPTRKPRTHSRSEEITKSETHLDLDHMVSRALENAQTVDA
;
A
#
# COMPACT_ATOMS: atom_id res chain seq x y z
N MET A 1 40.97 25.11 21.06
CA MET A 1 40.47 25.68 19.79
C MET A 1 39.44 24.67 19.24
N SER A 2 38.17 24.96 19.43
CA SER A 2 37.06 24.12 19.03
C SER A 2 36.78 24.30 17.54
N VAL A 3 36.89 23.21 16.78
CA VAL A 3 36.45 23.18 15.38
C VAL A 3 34.96 22.85 15.42
N THR A 4 34.16 23.89 15.23
CA THR A 4 32.71 23.77 15.01
C THR A 4 32.50 23.11 13.67
N GLU A 5 32.06 21.84 13.67
CA GLU A 5 31.54 21.18 12.51
C GLU A 5 30.22 21.85 12.08
N SER A 6 30.33 22.73 11.11
CA SER A 6 29.19 23.24 10.38
C SER A 6 28.66 22.12 9.48
N VAL A 7 27.63 21.42 9.96
CA VAL A 7 26.81 20.55 9.12
C VAL A 7 26.08 21.45 8.13
N ILE A 8 26.65 21.58 6.94
CA ILE A 8 25.98 22.17 5.80
C ILE A 8 24.92 21.14 5.38
N GLN A 9 23.70 21.33 5.83
CA GLN A 9 22.53 20.70 5.23
C GLN A 9 22.41 21.22 3.80
N SER A 10 23.03 20.52 2.86
CA SER A 10 22.80 20.69 1.44
C SER A 10 21.34 20.35 1.18
N SER A 11 20.52 21.35 0.91
CA SER A 11 19.18 21.20 0.32
C SER A 11 19.33 20.77 -1.14
N ALA A 12 19.94 19.61 -1.38
CA ALA A 12 19.94 18.99 -2.69
C ALA A 12 18.48 18.64 -2.99
N ARG A 13 17.85 19.36 -3.92
CA ARG A 13 16.54 18.99 -4.46
C ARG A 13 16.64 17.54 -4.92
N THR A 14 15.86 16.66 -4.31
CA THR A 14 15.79 15.25 -4.71
C THR A 14 15.36 15.21 -6.18
N VAL A 15 16.27 14.84 -7.06
CA VAL A 15 15.98 14.66 -8.48
C VAL A 15 15.38 13.27 -8.63
N PHE A 16 14.09 13.21 -8.91
CA PHE A 16 13.40 11.94 -9.16
C PHE A 16 13.65 11.47 -10.60
N ARG A 17 13.88 10.17 -10.77
CA ARG A 17 14.15 9.51 -12.05
C ARG A 17 12.96 8.76 -12.61
N GLY A 18 11.85 8.71 -11.89
CA GLY A 18 10.61 8.04 -12.24
C GLY A 18 9.55 8.29 -11.17
N ARG A 19 8.36 7.73 -11.38
CA ARG A 19 7.22 7.85 -10.46
C ARG A 19 6.70 6.47 -10.07
N ALA A 20 6.20 6.33 -8.85
CA ALA A 20 5.57 5.10 -8.39
C ALA A 20 4.30 5.37 -7.60
N VAL A 21 3.28 4.56 -7.83
CA VAL A 21 2.12 4.48 -6.94
C VAL A 21 2.47 3.59 -5.76
N CYS A 22 2.53 4.16 -4.57
CA CYS A 22 2.90 3.48 -3.34
C CYS A 22 1.65 3.12 -2.51
N LEU A 23 1.38 1.84 -2.33
CA LEU A 23 0.27 1.39 -1.48
C LEU A 23 0.63 1.56 -0.02
N ILE A 24 -0.13 2.40 0.68
CA ILE A 24 0.09 2.70 2.10
C ILE A 24 -1.03 2.06 2.94
N SER A 25 -0.66 1.56 4.10
CA SER A 25 -1.58 1.05 5.12
C SER A 25 -1.23 1.63 6.48
N GLY A 26 -2.06 1.38 7.49
CA GLY A 26 -1.72 1.71 8.88
C GLY A 26 -0.63 0.81 9.48
N GLY A 27 -0.17 -0.22 8.77
CA GLY A 27 0.87 -1.14 9.25
C GLY A 27 2.29 -0.60 9.07
N MET A 28 3.25 -1.31 9.67
CA MET A 28 4.67 -0.94 9.74
C MET A 28 5.38 -0.99 8.39
N ASP A 29 5.03 -1.94 7.52
CA ASP A 29 5.82 -2.28 6.33
C ASP A 29 5.70 -1.22 5.23
N SER A 30 4.48 -0.73 4.97
CA SER A 30 4.24 0.19 3.85
C SER A 30 4.92 1.55 3.98
N PRO A 31 5.06 2.18 5.17
CA PRO A 31 5.86 3.39 5.32
C PRO A 31 7.37 3.16 5.08
N VAL A 32 7.88 1.98 5.45
CA VAL A 32 9.29 1.62 5.16
C VAL A 32 9.49 1.43 3.66
N ALA A 33 8.55 0.80 2.96
CA ALA A 33 8.58 0.68 1.51
C ALA A 33 8.54 2.05 0.81
N LEU A 34 7.70 2.98 1.28
CA LEU A 34 7.64 4.36 0.80
C LEU A 34 8.99 5.08 0.98
N TRP A 35 9.59 4.95 2.16
CA TRP A 35 10.90 5.54 2.45
C TRP A 35 11.99 5.02 1.50
N LEU A 36 12.03 3.70 1.26
CA LEU A 36 12.98 3.09 0.32
C LEU A 36 12.77 3.58 -1.11
N THR A 37 11.52 3.77 -1.52
CA THR A 37 11.15 4.31 -2.85
C THR A 37 11.72 5.71 -3.05
N ILE A 38 11.52 6.61 -2.09
CA ILE A 38 12.05 7.98 -2.17
C ILE A 38 13.58 7.97 -2.15
N LYS A 39 14.19 7.15 -1.29
CA LYS A 39 15.66 7.00 -1.26
C LYS A 39 16.25 6.48 -2.58
N ALA A 40 15.51 5.67 -3.31
CA ALA A 40 15.90 5.21 -4.65
C ALA A 40 15.77 6.31 -5.72
N GLY A 41 15.31 7.52 -5.37
CA GLY A 41 15.12 8.62 -6.32
C GLY A 41 13.86 8.45 -7.18
N ILE A 42 12.82 7.82 -6.65
CA ILE A 42 11.52 7.62 -7.31
C ILE A 42 10.48 8.49 -6.61
N ALA A 43 9.78 9.34 -7.38
CA ALA A 43 8.71 10.19 -6.86
C ALA A 43 7.49 9.36 -6.47
N PRO A 44 7.04 9.38 -5.20
CA PRO A 44 5.90 8.60 -4.76
C PRO A 44 4.59 9.34 -5.01
N ILE A 45 3.56 8.57 -5.36
CA ILE A 45 2.15 8.92 -5.24
C ILE A 45 1.56 7.91 -4.28
N ALA A 46 1.14 8.35 -3.10
CA ALA A 46 0.62 7.44 -2.08
C ALA A 46 -0.85 7.10 -2.34
N VAL A 47 -1.23 5.86 -2.08
CA VAL A 47 -2.63 5.40 -2.14
C VAL A 47 -2.98 4.65 -0.87
N PHE A 48 -3.96 5.14 -0.14
CA PHE A 48 -4.53 4.49 1.03
C PHE A 48 -5.95 4.03 0.74
N PHE A 49 -6.22 2.74 0.97
CA PHE A 49 -7.56 2.16 0.84
C PHE A 49 -8.28 2.19 2.18
N ASP A 50 -9.28 3.06 2.29
CA ASP A 50 -10.06 3.26 3.51
C ASP A 50 -11.18 2.24 3.60
N SER A 51 -11.05 1.30 4.53
CA SER A 51 -12.04 0.25 4.79
C SER A 51 -13.06 0.64 5.87
N TYR A 52 -13.12 1.90 6.32
CA TYR A 52 -14.17 2.33 7.25
C TYR A 52 -15.55 2.25 6.56
N PRO A 53 -16.62 1.76 7.24
CA PRO A 53 -16.71 1.39 8.65
C PRO A 53 -16.33 -0.07 8.97
N LEU A 54 -15.91 -0.89 8.01
CA LEU A 54 -15.53 -2.29 8.25
C LEU A 54 -14.23 -2.43 9.03
N ALA A 55 -13.38 -1.40 9.00
CA ALA A 55 -12.17 -1.28 9.81
C ALA A 55 -12.22 0.00 10.66
N ASP A 56 -11.25 0.15 11.60
CA ASP A 56 -11.16 1.31 12.46
C ASP A 56 -10.82 2.59 11.66
N ARG A 57 -11.50 3.69 11.96
CA ARG A 57 -11.27 5.02 11.35
C ARG A 57 -9.83 5.50 11.52
N ARG A 58 -9.14 5.11 12.60
CA ARG A 58 -7.74 5.47 12.88
C ARG A 58 -6.76 4.97 11.82
N GLY A 59 -7.11 3.94 11.05
CA GLY A 59 -6.27 3.45 9.96
C GLY A 59 -5.89 4.54 8.96
N ARG A 60 -6.84 5.41 8.58
CA ARG A 60 -6.61 6.57 7.71
C ARG A 60 -5.66 7.58 8.34
N GLU A 61 -5.92 7.95 9.59
CA GLU A 61 -5.09 8.92 10.31
C GLU A 61 -3.64 8.45 10.42
N ILE A 62 -3.44 7.20 10.81
CA ILE A 62 -2.11 6.60 10.95
C ILE A 62 -1.39 6.52 9.61
N ALA A 63 -2.08 6.16 8.53
CA ALA A 63 -1.48 6.13 7.19
C ALA A 63 -0.99 7.52 6.78
N LEU A 64 -1.81 8.56 6.93
CA LEU A 64 -1.45 9.94 6.59
C LEU A 64 -0.30 10.46 7.47
N LEU A 65 -0.33 10.20 8.78
CA LEU A 65 0.77 10.55 9.70
C LEU A 65 2.06 9.83 9.34
N SER A 66 1.99 8.57 8.93
CA SER A 66 3.16 7.79 8.51
C SER A 66 3.79 8.36 7.24
N ILE A 67 2.97 8.75 6.25
CA ILE A 67 3.46 9.43 5.03
C ILE A 67 4.17 10.73 5.41
N LYS A 68 3.54 11.55 6.25
CA LYS A 68 4.12 12.81 6.73
C LYS A 68 5.46 12.58 7.45
N LYS A 69 5.55 11.58 8.34
CA LYS A 69 6.79 11.22 9.04
C LYS A 69 7.91 10.85 8.08
N VAL A 70 7.64 10.02 7.07
CA VAL A 70 8.61 9.65 6.04
C VAL A 70 9.07 10.86 5.24
N ARG A 71 8.13 11.70 4.80
CA ARG A 71 8.42 12.95 4.09
C ARG A 71 9.31 13.87 4.90
N ASP A 72 8.94 14.14 6.16
CA ASP A 72 9.67 15.06 7.04
C ASP A 72 11.07 14.52 7.37
N TYR A 73 11.20 13.19 7.56
CA TYR A 73 12.50 12.54 7.80
C TYR A 73 13.47 12.72 6.62
N LEU A 74 12.96 12.72 5.39
CA LEU A 74 13.77 12.89 4.18
C LEU A 74 13.89 14.34 3.69
N GLY A 75 13.16 15.28 4.29
CA GLY A 75 13.04 16.65 3.77
C GLY A 75 12.42 16.68 2.37
N ALA A 76 11.54 15.71 2.05
CA ALA A 76 10.90 15.60 0.75
C ALA A 76 9.72 16.59 0.61
N PRO A 77 9.33 16.95 -0.62
CA PRO A 77 8.14 17.78 -0.85
C PRO A 77 6.85 17.04 -0.40
N PRO A 78 5.71 17.76 -0.27
CA PRO A 78 4.43 17.13 -0.02
C PRO A 78 4.14 15.98 -0.97
N ILE A 79 3.61 14.88 -0.44
CA ILE A 79 3.34 13.65 -1.20
C ILE A 79 1.85 13.61 -1.53
N LYS A 80 1.53 13.71 -2.83
CA LYS A 80 0.16 13.52 -3.32
C LYS A 80 -0.36 12.17 -2.88
N THR A 81 -1.48 12.17 -2.16
CA THR A 81 -2.04 10.98 -1.55
C THR A 81 -3.50 10.81 -1.94
N TYR A 82 -3.83 9.68 -2.54
CA TYR A 82 -5.19 9.25 -2.79
C TYR A 82 -5.73 8.48 -1.59
N VAL A 83 -6.89 8.90 -1.11
CA VAL A 83 -7.68 8.16 -0.11
C VAL A 83 -8.88 7.57 -0.84
N VAL A 84 -8.86 6.28 -1.04
CA VAL A 84 -9.85 5.51 -1.81
C VAL A 84 -10.77 4.76 -0.86
N GLY A 85 -12.06 4.99 -0.94
CA GLY A 85 -13.05 4.23 -0.19
C GLY A 85 -13.10 2.77 -0.66
N HIS A 86 -12.82 1.82 0.22
CA HIS A 86 -12.75 0.39 -0.11
C HIS A 86 -13.80 -0.48 0.58
N SER A 87 -14.53 0.08 1.53
CA SER A 87 -15.58 -0.64 2.28
C SER A 87 -16.71 -1.18 1.39
N PRO A 88 -17.22 -0.45 0.37
CA PRO A 88 -18.21 -1.01 -0.54
C PRO A 88 -17.72 -2.23 -1.30
N ASP A 89 -16.46 -2.16 -1.80
CA ASP A 89 -15.84 -3.27 -2.54
C ASP A 89 -15.63 -4.48 -1.65
N LEU A 90 -15.17 -4.28 -0.40
CA LEU A 90 -15.03 -5.36 0.57
C LEU A 90 -16.36 -6.06 0.87
N SER A 91 -17.43 -5.28 1.04
CA SER A 91 -18.78 -5.81 1.29
C SER A 91 -19.25 -6.66 0.12
N GLU A 92 -19.08 -6.18 -1.10
CA GLU A 92 -19.47 -6.87 -2.32
C GLU A 92 -18.65 -8.16 -2.52
N ILE A 93 -17.34 -8.11 -2.32
CA ILE A 93 -16.46 -9.28 -2.40
C ILE A 93 -16.84 -10.35 -1.36
N VAL A 94 -17.11 -9.96 -0.12
CA VAL A 94 -17.44 -10.90 0.97
C VAL A 94 -18.81 -11.56 0.75
N THR A 95 -19.75 -10.87 0.12
CA THR A 95 -21.11 -11.38 -0.14
C THR A 95 -21.18 -12.21 -1.42
N SER A 96 -20.43 -11.86 -2.46
CA SER A 96 -20.54 -12.47 -3.79
C SER A 96 -19.47 -13.52 -4.08
N CYS A 97 -18.33 -13.50 -3.36
CA CYS A 97 -17.22 -14.40 -3.59
C CYS A 97 -17.03 -15.43 -2.47
N GLN A 98 -16.20 -16.45 -2.76
CA GLN A 98 -15.81 -17.40 -1.72
C GLN A 98 -15.01 -16.69 -0.60
N ARG A 99 -15.48 -16.79 0.64
CA ARG A 99 -14.89 -16.09 1.79
C ARG A 99 -13.40 -16.34 2.03
N ASN A 100 -12.92 -17.56 1.73
CA ASN A 100 -11.50 -17.91 1.88
C ASN A 100 -10.61 -17.25 0.81
N LEU A 101 -11.18 -16.79 -0.31
CA LEU A 101 -10.50 -16.07 -1.39
C LEU A 101 -10.61 -14.54 -1.24
N ALA A 102 -11.49 -14.04 -0.37
CA ALA A 102 -11.81 -12.61 -0.26
C ALA A 102 -10.57 -11.72 -0.06
N CYS A 103 -9.58 -12.15 0.73
CA CYS A 103 -8.34 -11.39 0.91
C CYS A 103 -7.54 -11.23 -0.39
N VAL A 104 -7.49 -12.27 -1.22
CA VAL A 104 -6.77 -12.24 -2.49
C VAL A 104 -7.52 -11.40 -3.51
N ILE A 105 -8.85 -11.57 -3.61
CA ILE A 105 -9.71 -10.82 -4.53
C ILE A 105 -9.71 -9.32 -4.17
N SER A 106 -9.83 -8.98 -2.87
CA SER A 106 -9.72 -7.61 -2.41
C SER A 106 -8.38 -6.98 -2.80
N ARG A 107 -7.28 -7.73 -2.66
CA ARG A 107 -5.97 -7.24 -3.05
C ARG A 107 -5.85 -7.03 -4.57
N ARG A 108 -6.42 -7.91 -5.37
CA ARG A 108 -6.50 -7.74 -6.83
C ARG A 108 -7.29 -6.48 -7.19
N MET A 109 -8.39 -6.22 -6.48
CA MET A 109 -9.17 -4.98 -6.64
C MET A 109 -8.34 -3.74 -6.33
N MET A 110 -7.59 -3.76 -5.22
CA MET A 110 -6.68 -2.66 -4.86
C MET A 110 -5.62 -2.43 -5.95
N PHE A 111 -5.05 -3.48 -6.54
CA PHE A 111 -4.08 -3.32 -7.63
C PHE A 111 -4.70 -2.80 -8.92
N ARG A 112 -5.95 -3.19 -9.28
CA ARG A 112 -6.66 -2.60 -10.42
C ARG A 112 -6.84 -1.10 -10.26
N VAL A 113 -7.33 -0.66 -9.09
CA VAL A 113 -7.48 0.77 -8.80
C VAL A 113 -6.11 1.48 -8.79
N ALA A 114 -5.08 0.86 -8.22
CA ALA A 114 -3.73 1.42 -8.20
C ALA A 114 -3.13 1.55 -9.62
N SER A 115 -3.42 0.62 -10.52
CA SER A 115 -3.02 0.69 -11.93
C SER A 115 -3.67 1.86 -12.65
N GLU A 116 -4.97 2.06 -12.45
CA GLU A 116 -5.66 3.21 -13.04
C GLU A 116 -5.12 4.55 -12.50
N ILE A 117 -4.79 4.63 -11.20
CA ILE A 117 -4.13 5.80 -10.64
C ILE A 117 -2.73 5.95 -11.26
N ALA A 118 -1.99 4.87 -11.45
CA ALA A 118 -0.67 4.91 -12.07
C ALA A 118 -0.72 5.44 -13.50
N HIS A 119 -1.68 5.01 -14.31
CA HIS A 119 -1.89 5.52 -15.66
C HIS A 119 -2.24 7.02 -15.64
N ARG A 120 -3.16 7.47 -14.78
CA ARG A 120 -3.52 8.89 -14.63
C ARG A 120 -2.36 9.77 -14.20
N GLU A 121 -1.49 9.26 -13.35
CA GLU A 121 -0.34 9.98 -12.79
C GLU A 121 0.95 9.76 -13.61
N MET A 122 0.88 9.00 -14.70
CA MET A 122 2.06 8.61 -15.49
C MET A 122 3.16 8.00 -14.62
N ALA A 123 2.78 7.08 -13.74
CA ALA A 123 3.71 6.34 -12.90
C ALA A 123 4.21 5.07 -13.59
N ASP A 124 5.48 4.74 -13.36
CA ASP A 124 6.17 3.66 -14.04
C ASP A 124 5.95 2.30 -13.38
N CYS A 125 5.54 2.31 -12.12
CA CYS A 125 5.34 1.08 -11.34
C CYS A 125 4.42 1.30 -10.12
N ILE A 126 4.03 0.18 -9.52
CA ILE A 126 3.34 0.16 -8.21
C ILE A 126 4.33 -0.35 -7.16
N VAL A 127 4.35 0.26 -5.98
CA VAL A 127 5.14 -0.19 -4.84
C VAL A 127 4.23 -0.73 -3.76
N ALA A 128 4.52 -1.92 -3.27
CA ALA A 128 3.80 -2.57 -2.18
C ALA A 128 4.76 -3.00 -1.06
N GLY A 129 4.37 -2.77 0.18
CA GLY A 129 5.11 -3.19 1.37
C GLY A 129 4.88 -4.66 1.74
N ASP A 130 4.87 -5.56 0.74
CA ASP A 130 4.68 -6.98 0.97
C ASP A 130 5.97 -7.66 1.47
N VAL A 131 5.79 -8.53 2.45
CA VAL A 131 6.83 -9.43 2.97
C VAL A 131 6.35 -10.86 2.80
N VAL A 132 7.16 -11.72 2.17
CA VAL A 132 6.78 -13.10 1.89
C VAL A 132 6.48 -13.85 3.18
N GLY A 133 5.32 -14.51 3.21
CA GLY A 133 4.91 -15.41 4.31
C GLY A 133 4.31 -14.74 5.53
N GLN A 134 4.25 -13.41 5.63
CA GLN A 134 3.66 -12.74 6.81
C GLN A 134 2.13 -12.79 6.82
N LYS A 135 1.48 -12.77 5.68
CA LYS A 135 0.01 -12.83 5.55
C LYS A 135 -0.39 -13.87 4.52
N ALA A 136 -1.59 -14.42 4.64
CA ALA A 136 -2.09 -15.41 3.69
C ALA A 136 -2.10 -14.91 2.23
N SER A 137 -2.34 -13.63 2.00
CA SER A 137 -2.27 -13.01 0.68
C SER A 137 -0.84 -12.74 0.18
N GLN A 138 0.17 -12.94 1.01
CA GLN A 138 1.58 -12.65 0.73
C GLN A 138 2.42 -13.93 0.55
N THR A 139 1.82 -15.06 0.22
CA THR A 139 2.55 -16.24 -0.26
C THR A 139 2.95 -16.04 -1.71
N LEU A 140 4.01 -16.70 -2.17
CA LEU A 140 4.47 -16.56 -3.56
C LEU A 140 3.37 -16.83 -4.58
N HIS A 141 2.51 -17.86 -4.34
CA HIS A 141 1.38 -18.16 -5.21
C HIS A 141 0.36 -17.02 -5.24
N ASN A 142 0.02 -16.46 -4.08
CA ASN A 142 -0.94 -15.38 -4.00
C ASN A 142 -0.40 -14.06 -4.55
N LEU A 143 0.89 -13.79 -4.39
CA LEU A 143 1.56 -12.66 -5.03
C LEU A 143 1.49 -12.79 -6.55
N PHE A 144 1.83 -13.95 -7.11
CA PHE A 144 1.71 -14.22 -8.55
C PHE A 144 0.30 -13.96 -9.08
N VAL A 145 -0.72 -14.48 -8.38
CA VAL A 145 -2.12 -14.30 -8.79
C VAL A 145 -2.56 -12.84 -8.67
N THR A 146 -2.08 -12.09 -7.67
CA THR A 146 -2.45 -10.68 -7.52
C THR A 146 -1.77 -9.79 -8.56
N ASP A 147 -0.54 -10.09 -8.93
CA ASP A 147 0.24 -9.30 -9.90
C ASP A 147 -0.36 -9.30 -11.31
N ALA A 148 -1.10 -10.35 -11.65
CA ALA A 148 -1.78 -10.46 -12.95
C ALA A 148 -2.87 -9.40 -13.21
N THR A 149 -3.12 -8.46 -12.27
CA THR A 149 -4.18 -7.45 -12.40
C THR A 149 -3.66 -6.03 -12.65
N THR A 150 -2.38 -5.86 -12.90
CA THR A 150 -1.76 -4.52 -13.01
C THR A 150 -1.56 -4.03 -14.43
N ASP A 151 -2.20 -4.68 -15.40
CA ASP A 151 -2.12 -4.31 -16.83
C ASP A 151 -0.67 -4.09 -17.32
N GLY A 152 0.23 -4.99 -16.92
CA GLY A 152 1.64 -4.96 -17.27
C GLY A 152 2.51 -4.00 -16.45
N LEU A 153 1.95 -3.19 -15.56
CA LEU A 153 2.76 -2.37 -14.64
C LEU A 153 3.50 -3.26 -13.64
N PRO A 154 4.82 -3.11 -13.48
CA PRO A 154 5.58 -3.87 -12.51
C PRO A 154 5.20 -3.52 -11.08
N ILE A 155 5.11 -4.54 -10.21
CA ILE A 155 4.95 -4.35 -8.77
C ILE A 155 6.32 -4.52 -8.11
N ILE A 156 6.82 -3.45 -7.53
CA ILE A 156 8.07 -3.43 -6.79
C ILE A 156 7.77 -3.68 -5.31
N ARG A 157 8.51 -4.63 -4.71
CA ARG A 157 8.38 -5.00 -3.30
C ARG A 157 9.70 -4.84 -2.58
N PRO A 158 10.02 -3.64 -2.08
CA PRO A 158 11.33 -3.35 -1.49
C PRO A 158 11.66 -4.22 -0.27
N LEU A 159 10.63 -4.78 0.39
CA LEU A 159 10.77 -5.53 1.64
C LEU A 159 10.70 -7.05 1.47
N VAL A 160 10.55 -7.54 0.25
CA VAL A 160 10.22 -8.96 -0.02
C VAL A 160 11.20 -9.95 0.61
N GLY A 161 12.47 -9.61 0.68
CA GLY A 161 13.55 -10.44 1.26
C GLY A 161 13.97 -10.02 2.69
N MET A 162 13.33 -9.03 3.29
CA MET A 162 13.68 -8.55 4.62
C MET A 162 12.98 -9.35 5.72
N ASN A 163 13.67 -9.54 6.83
CA ASN A 163 13.05 -10.11 8.03
C ASN A 163 12.35 -9.03 8.86
N LYS A 164 11.51 -9.47 9.82
CA LYS A 164 10.71 -8.57 10.63
C LYS A 164 11.55 -7.58 11.46
N ASP A 165 12.68 -8.03 12.00
CA ASP A 165 13.54 -7.21 12.86
C ASP A 165 14.24 -6.11 12.06
N GLU A 166 14.57 -6.38 10.78
CA GLU A 166 15.14 -5.39 9.88
C GLU A 166 14.12 -4.29 9.57
N ILE A 167 12.89 -4.68 9.24
CA ILE A 167 11.81 -3.73 8.95
C ILE A 167 11.48 -2.90 10.21
N GLU A 168 11.43 -3.53 11.38
CA GLU A 168 11.19 -2.85 12.64
C GLU A 168 12.27 -1.82 12.97
N ARG A 169 13.55 -2.17 12.77
CA ARG A 169 14.67 -1.22 12.95
C ARG A 169 14.53 -0.01 12.02
N LEU A 170 14.19 -0.23 10.75
CA LEU A 170 13.95 0.85 9.80
C LEU A 170 12.75 1.71 10.20
N ALA A 171 11.64 1.10 10.61
CA ALA A 171 10.45 1.83 11.07
C ALA A 171 10.75 2.70 12.30
N LYS A 172 11.57 2.22 13.24
CA LYS A 172 12.06 3.00 14.39
C LYS A 172 12.93 4.16 13.94
N THR A 173 13.84 3.92 13.00
CA THR A 173 14.74 4.95 12.46
C THR A 173 13.99 6.11 11.81
N ILE A 174 12.94 5.81 11.03
CA ILE A 174 12.12 6.83 10.35
C ILE A 174 10.96 7.36 11.21
N GLY A 175 10.82 6.89 12.46
CA GLY A 175 9.83 7.36 13.44
C GLY A 175 8.38 6.93 13.15
N THR A 176 8.18 5.83 12.39
CA THR A 176 6.83 5.32 12.06
C THR A 176 6.41 4.11 12.91
N PHE A 177 7.32 3.56 13.71
CA PHE A 177 7.09 2.34 14.49
C PHE A 177 5.94 2.51 15.48
N GLU A 178 5.96 3.56 16.32
CA GLU A 178 4.96 3.81 17.35
C GLU A 178 3.57 4.05 16.77
N LEU A 179 3.49 4.66 15.57
CA LEU A 179 2.21 4.84 14.87
C LEU A 179 1.59 3.49 14.50
N SER A 180 2.41 2.57 13.98
CA SER A 180 1.94 1.25 13.50
C SER A 180 1.59 0.27 14.63
N THR A 181 2.09 0.49 15.83
CA THR A 181 1.82 -0.33 17.02
C THR A 181 0.70 0.21 17.90
N SER A 182 0.11 1.35 17.54
CA SER A 182 -0.99 1.96 18.29
C SER A 182 -2.23 1.05 18.30
N PRO A 183 -2.98 0.98 19.40
CA PRO A 183 -4.21 0.19 19.49
C PRO A 183 -5.23 0.57 18.41
N GLY A 184 -5.85 -0.40 17.76
CA GLY A 184 -6.84 -0.22 16.69
C GLY A 184 -6.27 -0.12 15.28
N VAL A 185 -4.96 -0.26 15.13
CA VAL A 185 -4.31 -0.32 13.82
C VAL A 185 -4.47 -1.71 13.23
N ALA A 186 -4.95 -1.74 11.99
CA ALA A 186 -4.79 -2.86 11.07
C ALA A 186 -5.57 -4.15 11.29
N ALA A 187 -6.89 -4.08 11.29
CA ALA A 187 -7.62 -5.17 10.66
C ALA A 187 -7.96 -4.74 9.23
N CYS A 188 -7.73 -5.60 8.22
CA CYS A 188 -8.13 -5.31 6.84
C CYS A 188 -9.67 -5.34 6.64
N GLY A 189 -10.44 -5.40 7.71
CA GLY A 189 -11.91 -5.41 7.68
C GLY A 189 -12.54 -6.69 7.10
N ILE A 190 -11.75 -7.64 6.61
CA ILE A 190 -12.27 -8.89 6.02
C ILE A 190 -12.34 -9.99 7.09
N PRO A 191 -13.53 -10.42 7.51
CA PRO A 191 -13.69 -11.52 8.47
C PRO A 191 -13.46 -12.86 7.78
N THR A 192 -12.22 -13.22 7.47
CA THR A 192 -11.91 -14.52 6.88
C THR A 192 -11.56 -15.55 7.94
N ARG A 193 -12.29 -16.66 7.94
CA ARG A 193 -11.87 -17.88 8.62
C ARG A 193 -11.08 -18.74 7.63
N LYS A 194 -9.82 -19.11 7.96
CA LYS A 194 -8.94 -19.93 7.12
C LYS A 194 -8.71 -19.33 5.72
N PRO A 195 -8.05 -18.17 5.62
CA PRO A 195 -7.74 -17.56 4.32
C PRO A 195 -6.87 -18.52 3.49
N ARG A 196 -7.09 -18.54 2.18
CA ARG A 196 -6.35 -19.39 1.24
C ARG A 196 -4.91 -18.87 1.12
N THR A 197 -3.94 -19.76 1.32
CA THR A 197 -2.51 -19.46 1.15
C THR A 197 -1.95 -19.89 -0.20
N HIS A 198 -2.72 -20.69 -0.94
CA HIS A 198 -2.38 -21.17 -2.28
C HIS A 198 -3.62 -21.07 -3.17
N SER A 199 -3.82 -19.90 -3.77
CA SER A 199 -4.93 -19.67 -4.69
C SER A 199 -4.50 -19.98 -6.13
N ARG A 200 -5.41 -20.56 -6.90
CA ARG A 200 -5.21 -20.80 -8.33
C ARG A 200 -5.88 -19.69 -9.14
N SER A 201 -5.23 -19.26 -10.22
CA SER A 201 -5.76 -18.19 -11.09
C SER A 201 -7.17 -18.48 -11.57
N GLU A 202 -7.45 -19.72 -11.96
CA GLU A 202 -8.79 -20.17 -12.43
C GLU A 202 -9.87 -20.02 -11.35
N GLU A 203 -9.56 -20.39 -10.08
CA GLU A 203 -10.49 -20.26 -8.96
C GLU A 203 -10.83 -18.79 -8.69
N ILE A 204 -9.81 -17.94 -8.75
CA ILE A 204 -9.97 -16.50 -8.55
C ILE A 204 -10.79 -15.90 -9.68
N THR A 205 -10.42 -16.13 -10.93
CA THR A 205 -11.14 -15.61 -12.11
C THR A 205 -12.61 -16.06 -12.08
N LYS A 206 -12.86 -17.34 -11.78
CA LYS A 206 -14.24 -17.84 -11.62
C LYS A 206 -14.99 -17.14 -10.49
N SER A 207 -14.33 -16.82 -9.37
CA SER A 207 -14.97 -16.11 -8.26
C SER A 207 -15.24 -14.65 -8.63
N GLU A 208 -14.35 -14.02 -9.38
CA GLU A 208 -14.48 -12.63 -9.86
C GLU A 208 -15.59 -12.44 -10.89
N THR A 209 -16.07 -13.50 -11.58
CA THR A 209 -17.21 -13.37 -12.53
C THR A 209 -18.53 -12.93 -11.85
N HIS A 210 -18.61 -12.99 -10.53
CA HIS A 210 -19.76 -12.52 -9.76
C HIS A 210 -19.67 -11.03 -9.40
N LEU A 211 -18.60 -10.33 -9.82
CA LEU A 211 -18.35 -8.92 -9.54
C LEU A 211 -18.36 -8.11 -10.83
N ASP A 212 -18.91 -6.91 -10.78
CA ASP A 212 -18.74 -5.92 -11.86
C ASP A 212 -17.45 -5.11 -11.56
N LEU A 213 -16.32 -5.66 -11.96
CA LEU A 213 -15.00 -5.13 -11.64
C LEU A 213 -14.79 -3.73 -12.23
N ASP A 214 -15.29 -3.46 -13.44
CA ASP A 214 -15.14 -2.17 -14.11
C ASP A 214 -15.92 -1.08 -13.37
N HIS A 215 -17.15 -1.40 -12.97
CA HIS A 215 -17.97 -0.49 -12.16
C HIS A 215 -17.33 -0.24 -10.78
N MET A 216 -16.79 -1.28 -10.12
CA MET A 216 -16.13 -1.16 -8.83
C MET A 216 -14.90 -0.24 -8.93
N VAL A 217 -14.06 -0.40 -9.96
CA VAL A 217 -12.89 0.46 -10.19
C VAL A 217 -13.33 1.91 -10.45
N SER A 218 -14.30 2.12 -11.33
CA SER A 218 -14.82 3.45 -11.66
C SER A 218 -15.36 4.16 -10.42
N ARG A 219 -16.21 3.48 -9.65
CA ARG A 219 -16.77 3.96 -8.37
C ARG A 219 -15.68 4.33 -7.37
N ALA A 220 -14.65 3.50 -7.22
CA ALA A 220 -13.55 3.74 -6.30
C ALA A 220 -12.76 5.00 -6.67
N LEU A 221 -12.54 5.23 -7.96
CA LEU A 221 -11.80 6.37 -8.48
C LEU A 221 -12.60 7.69 -8.45
N GLU A 222 -13.90 7.63 -8.74
CA GLU A 222 -14.81 8.79 -8.70
C GLU A 222 -14.95 9.34 -7.27
N ASN A 223 -14.96 8.45 -6.27
CA ASN A 223 -15.09 8.83 -4.87
C ASN A 223 -13.73 9.00 -4.15
N ALA A 224 -12.61 8.89 -4.85
CA ALA A 224 -11.29 9.07 -4.27
C ALA A 224 -11.05 10.54 -3.90
N GLN A 225 -10.59 10.76 -2.67
CA GLN A 225 -10.16 12.06 -2.19
C GLN A 225 -8.64 12.21 -2.40
N THR A 226 -8.19 13.38 -2.81
CA THR A 226 -6.76 13.68 -2.92
C THR A 226 -6.37 14.66 -1.83
N VAL A 227 -5.28 14.36 -1.12
CA VAL A 227 -4.69 15.22 -0.09
C VAL A 227 -3.16 15.27 -0.27
N ASP A 228 -2.53 16.33 0.19
CA ASP A 228 -1.07 16.46 0.25
C ASP A 228 -0.62 16.13 1.68
N ALA A 229 0.08 15.00 1.84
CA ALA A 229 0.54 14.53 3.15
C ALA A 229 2.05 14.75 3.38
#